data_7275659fbfa7eb499a1610a2f4d68b04
#
_entry.id   7275659fbfa7eb499a1610a2f4d68b04
#
_cell.length_a   1.000
_cell.length_b   1.000
_cell.length_c   1.000
_cell.angle_alpha   90.00
_cell.angle_beta   90.00
_cell.angle_gamma   90.00
#
_symmetry.space_group_name_H-M   'P 1'
#
loop_
_entity.id
_entity.type
_entity.pdbx_description
1 polymer ?
#
loop_
_entity_poly.entity_id
_entity_poly.type
_entity_poly.pdbx_seq_one_letter_code
_entity_poly.pdbx_strand_id
1 'polypeptide(L)'
;MLPIWEILALLLLGFCAGSLGGLLGIGGGVLTIPALSILFGHDIHLAQAASMNVVVFVAIPAAIRHYRQSTLPIGLLRSVIPLGIAGIVLGVLLNNIIPTTPMEKIFGVFLLYVIGVNCRKLVVGKPIGADAVARNSPSRGAVVGATAGFGAGLLGIGGGLITVPLSQQVCRLTLQHAIAVSACLMSFTSVIGAAVKDSTLHLIADQATGDPLRAFDALQMSFWIIPTAMVGSWMGARLTHVLPVRAIRILFIIVMMIGAGKMLWP
;
A
#
# COMPACT_ATOMS: atom_id res chain seq x y z
N MET A 1 -8.47 25.99 3.94
CA MET A 1 -9.62 25.15 3.57
C MET A 1 -9.39 24.70 2.13
N LEU A 2 -9.53 23.40 1.85
CA LEU A 2 -9.39 22.87 0.49
C LEU A 2 -10.51 23.42 -0.40
N PRO A 3 -10.27 23.77 -1.66
CA PRO A 3 -11.30 24.18 -2.58
C PRO A 3 -12.24 23.01 -2.91
N ILE A 4 -13.48 23.31 -3.24
CA ILE A 4 -14.53 22.28 -3.45
C ILE A 4 -14.14 21.28 -4.54
N TRP A 5 -13.49 21.72 -5.61
CA TRP A 5 -13.07 20.84 -6.69
C TRP A 5 -12.02 19.81 -6.22
N GLU A 6 -11.13 20.22 -5.31
CA GLU A 6 -10.12 19.33 -4.73
C GLU A 6 -10.76 18.27 -3.82
N ILE A 7 -11.75 18.67 -3.01
CA ILE A 7 -12.53 17.73 -2.19
C ILE A 7 -13.20 16.68 -3.07
N LEU A 8 -13.87 17.11 -4.16
CA LEU A 8 -14.53 16.20 -5.09
C LEU A 8 -13.52 15.23 -5.76
N ALA A 9 -12.36 15.73 -6.13
CA ALA A 9 -11.29 14.94 -6.72
C ALA A 9 -10.69 13.94 -5.71
N LEU A 10 -10.52 14.32 -4.42
CA LEU A 10 -10.08 13.41 -3.36
C LEU A 10 -11.10 12.32 -3.07
N LEU A 11 -12.40 12.64 -3.08
CA LEU A 11 -13.48 11.65 -2.94
C LEU A 11 -13.45 10.64 -4.11
N LEU A 12 -13.31 11.13 -5.34
CA LEU A 12 -13.19 10.27 -6.52
C LEU A 12 -11.92 9.40 -6.47
N LEU A 13 -10.79 10.00 -6.10
CA LEU A 13 -9.53 9.29 -5.91
C LEU A 13 -9.68 8.16 -4.89
N GLY A 14 -10.30 8.45 -3.74
CA GLY A 14 -10.56 7.45 -2.70
C GLY A 14 -11.37 6.27 -3.23
N PHE A 15 -12.46 6.55 -3.96
CA PHE A 15 -13.30 5.52 -4.56
C PHE A 15 -12.53 4.66 -5.57
N CYS A 16 -11.77 5.27 -6.48
CA CYS A 16 -10.96 4.56 -7.48
C CYS A 16 -9.83 3.75 -6.83
N ALA A 17 -9.05 4.37 -5.93
CA ALA A 17 -7.95 3.71 -5.25
C ALA A 17 -8.44 2.58 -4.33
N GLY A 18 -9.53 2.81 -3.61
CA GLY A 18 -10.18 1.79 -2.79
C GLY A 18 -10.70 0.63 -3.62
N SER A 19 -11.39 0.90 -4.74
CA SER A 19 -11.94 -0.14 -5.62
C SER A 19 -10.85 -1.01 -6.21
N LEU A 20 -9.80 -0.41 -6.78
CA LEU A 20 -8.66 -1.14 -7.33
C LEU A 20 -7.86 -1.85 -6.23
N GLY A 21 -7.69 -1.21 -5.08
CA GLY A 21 -7.05 -1.80 -3.91
C GLY A 21 -7.79 -3.02 -3.37
N GLY A 22 -9.13 -2.96 -3.31
CA GLY A 22 -10.00 -4.05 -2.90
C GLY A 22 -10.03 -5.21 -3.90
N LEU A 23 -10.09 -4.89 -5.21
CA LEU A 23 -10.04 -5.88 -6.30
C LEU A 23 -8.73 -6.67 -6.32
N LEU A 24 -7.61 -6.00 -6.11
CA LEU A 24 -6.26 -6.59 -6.22
C LEU A 24 -5.68 -7.04 -4.87
N GLY A 25 -6.34 -6.70 -3.75
CA GLY A 25 -5.90 -7.03 -2.39
C GLY A 25 -4.64 -6.27 -1.95
N ILE A 26 -4.40 -5.06 -2.48
CA ILE A 26 -3.16 -4.29 -2.29
C ILE A 26 -3.31 -3.04 -1.42
N GLY A 27 -4.52 -2.75 -0.91
CA GLY A 27 -4.76 -1.68 0.05
C GLY A 27 -4.88 -0.25 -0.50
N GLY A 28 -4.81 -0.05 -1.83
CA GLY A 28 -5.07 1.26 -2.47
C GLY A 28 -3.95 2.30 -2.38
N GLY A 29 -3.05 2.23 -1.41
CA GLY A 29 -2.01 3.25 -1.17
C GLY A 29 -1.09 3.53 -2.35
N VAL A 30 -0.82 2.52 -3.16
CA VAL A 30 0.04 2.65 -4.38
C VAL A 30 -0.57 3.57 -5.43
N LEU A 31 -1.89 3.71 -5.47
CA LEU A 31 -2.59 4.65 -6.36
C LEU A 31 -2.70 6.04 -5.75
N THR A 32 -2.91 6.09 -4.44
CA THR A 32 -3.10 7.35 -3.71
C THR A 32 -1.86 8.24 -3.80
N ILE A 33 -0.65 7.66 -3.61
CA ILE A 33 0.59 8.43 -3.58
C ILE A 33 0.87 9.15 -4.91
N PRO A 34 0.95 8.44 -6.07
CA PRO A 34 1.21 9.14 -7.33
C PRO A 34 0.07 10.09 -7.72
N ALA A 35 -1.17 9.78 -7.34
CA ALA A 35 -2.27 10.69 -7.61
C ALA A 35 -2.14 11.99 -6.81
N LEU A 36 -1.84 11.94 -5.52
CA LEU A 36 -1.64 13.14 -4.69
C LEU A 36 -0.42 13.95 -5.14
N SER A 37 0.68 13.28 -5.47
CA SER A 37 1.91 13.98 -5.89
C SER A 37 1.78 14.56 -7.31
N ILE A 38 1.19 13.82 -8.26
CA ILE A 38 1.19 14.21 -9.69
C ILE A 38 0.00 15.11 -10.04
N LEU A 39 -1.21 14.80 -9.53
CA LEU A 39 -2.43 15.53 -9.88
C LEU A 39 -2.65 16.77 -9.02
N PHE A 40 -2.24 16.69 -7.75
CA PHE A 40 -2.43 17.79 -6.80
C PHE A 40 -1.16 18.54 -6.48
N GLY A 41 0.02 18.07 -6.95
CA GLY A 41 1.31 18.75 -6.75
C GLY A 41 1.83 18.71 -5.31
N HIS A 42 1.31 17.80 -4.48
CA HIS A 42 1.76 17.65 -3.10
C HIS A 42 3.11 16.94 -3.02
N ASP A 43 3.91 17.32 -2.02
CA ASP A 43 5.16 16.63 -1.71
C ASP A 43 4.92 15.12 -1.49
N ILE A 44 5.85 14.28 -1.97
CA ILE A 44 5.72 12.82 -1.88
C ILE A 44 5.62 12.34 -0.44
N HIS A 45 6.32 12.97 0.51
CA HIS A 45 6.27 12.59 1.92
C HIS A 45 4.90 12.89 2.54
N LEU A 46 4.26 13.99 2.13
CA LEU A 46 2.90 14.33 2.52
C LEU A 46 1.89 13.33 1.92
N ALA A 47 2.06 13.00 0.63
CA ALA A 47 1.24 12.00 -0.05
C ALA A 47 1.38 10.60 0.58
N GLN A 48 2.58 10.22 1.03
CA GLN A 48 2.84 8.99 1.75
C GLN A 48 2.18 8.96 3.13
N ALA A 49 2.23 10.06 3.88
CA ALA A 49 1.54 10.18 5.17
C ALA A 49 0.03 10.02 4.99
N ALA A 50 -0.57 10.75 4.05
CA ALA A 50 -1.99 10.62 3.72
C ALA A 50 -2.35 9.19 3.29
N SER A 51 -1.53 8.56 2.46
CA SER A 51 -1.73 7.17 2.03
C SER A 51 -1.72 6.19 3.19
N MET A 52 -0.76 6.30 4.13
CA MET A 52 -0.71 5.43 5.31
C MET A 52 -1.97 5.56 6.16
N ASN A 53 -2.46 6.79 6.37
CA ASN A 53 -3.70 7.04 7.09
C ASN A 53 -4.90 6.37 6.42
N VAL A 54 -5.03 6.46 5.09
CA VAL A 54 -6.09 5.77 4.33
C VAL A 54 -5.98 4.26 4.48
N VAL A 55 -4.76 3.69 4.39
CA VAL A 55 -4.54 2.24 4.49
C VAL A 55 -4.99 1.68 5.84
N VAL A 56 -4.86 2.42 6.94
CA VAL A 56 -5.38 2.01 8.27
C VAL A 56 -6.85 1.60 8.18
N PHE A 57 -7.68 2.45 7.58
CA PHE A 57 -9.13 2.25 7.51
C PHE A 57 -9.55 1.20 6.47
N VAL A 58 -8.72 0.93 5.48
CA VAL A 58 -8.95 -0.12 4.48
C VAL A 58 -8.46 -1.49 4.97
N ALA A 59 -7.32 -1.54 5.65
CA ALA A 59 -6.68 -2.80 6.07
C ALA A 59 -7.36 -3.45 7.27
N ILE A 60 -7.83 -2.68 8.26
CA ILE A 60 -8.46 -3.23 9.47
C ILE A 60 -9.73 -4.05 9.15
N PRO A 61 -10.71 -3.52 8.39
CA PRO A 61 -11.89 -4.31 8.00
C PRO A 61 -11.53 -5.56 7.18
N ALA A 62 -10.53 -5.46 6.31
CA ALA A 62 -10.05 -6.60 5.53
C ALA A 62 -9.44 -7.69 6.44
N ALA A 63 -8.61 -7.31 7.41
CA ALA A 63 -8.02 -8.23 8.39
C ALA A 63 -9.10 -8.94 9.23
N ILE A 64 -10.09 -8.19 9.73
CA ILE A 64 -11.22 -8.76 10.50
C ILE A 64 -12.01 -9.77 9.65
N ARG A 65 -12.26 -9.46 8.38
CA ARG A 65 -12.97 -10.37 7.48
C ARG A 65 -12.20 -11.68 7.29
N HIS A 66 -10.89 -11.61 7.02
CA HIS A 66 -10.05 -12.80 6.86
C HIS A 66 -9.91 -13.60 8.16
N TYR A 67 -9.86 -12.93 9.32
CA TYR A 67 -9.89 -13.60 10.61
C TYR A 67 -11.17 -14.41 10.81
N ARG A 68 -12.33 -13.82 10.52
CA ARG A 68 -13.63 -14.50 10.63
C ARG A 68 -13.80 -15.69 9.67
N GLN A 69 -13.12 -15.65 8.52
CA GLN A 69 -13.13 -16.75 7.54
C GLN A 69 -12.12 -17.87 7.86
N SER A 70 -11.43 -17.81 9.01
CA SER A 70 -10.42 -18.78 9.47
C SER A 70 -9.30 -19.05 8.46
N THR A 71 -8.97 -18.08 7.62
CA THR A 71 -7.94 -18.20 6.58
C THR A 71 -6.54 -17.79 7.08
N LEU A 72 -6.40 -17.42 8.36
CA LEU A 72 -5.16 -16.89 8.92
C LEU A 72 -4.28 -17.99 9.52
N PRO A 73 -3.04 -18.16 9.06
CA PRO A 73 -2.03 -19.02 9.69
C PRO A 73 -1.45 -18.33 10.95
N ILE A 74 -2.14 -18.44 12.09
CA ILE A 74 -1.81 -17.75 13.34
C ILE A 74 -0.35 -17.99 13.78
N GLY A 75 0.17 -19.21 13.59
CA GLY A 75 1.56 -19.54 13.92
C GLY A 75 2.59 -18.71 13.16
N LEU A 76 2.31 -18.38 11.90
CA LEU A 76 3.16 -17.53 11.07
C LEU A 76 3.08 -16.06 11.47
N LEU A 77 1.89 -15.59 11.84
CA LEU A 77 1.64 -14.19 12.22
C LEU A 77 2.45 -13.76 13.44
N ARG A 78 2.73 -14.68 14.37
CA ARG A 78 3.56 -14.41 15.55
C ARG A 78 4.97 -13.94 15.22
N SER A 79 5.51 -14.34 14.06
CA SER A 79 6.83 -13.89 13.60
C SER A 79 6.74 -12.75 12.58
N VAL A 80 5.71 -12.73 11.75
CA VAL A 80 5.50 -11.71 10.71
C VAL A 80 5.20 -10.33 11.32
N ILE A 81 4.30 -10.26 12.31
CA ILE A 81 3.82 -8.98 12.83
C ILE A 81 4.91 -8.21 13.60
N PRO A 82 5.63 -8.79 14.61
CA PRO A 82 6.62 -8.02 15.35
C PRO A 82 7.76 -7.49 14.47
N LEU A 83 8.25 -8.33 13.54
CA LEU A 83 9.30 -7.89 12.63
C LEU A 83 8.79 -6.95 11.53
N GLY A 84 7.52 -7.04 11.16
CA GLY A 84 6.87 -6.07 10.31
C GLY A 84 6.74 -4.70 10.97
N ILE A 85 6.42 -4.67 12.26
CA ILE A 85 6.39 -3.44 13.05
C ILE A 85 7.78 -2.82 13.17
N ALA A 86 8.80 -3.60 13.50
CA ALA A 86 10.17 -3.11 13.52
C ALA A 86 10.61 -2.60 12.13
N GLY A 87 10.27 -3.34 11.08
CA GLY A 87 10.56 -2.97 9.70
C GLY A 87 9.91 -1.65 9.30
N ILE A 88 8.62 -1.44 9.60
CA ILE A 88 7.93 -0.21 9.18
C ILE A 88 8.48 1.03 9.90
N VAL A 89 8.81 0.91 11.17
CA VAL A 89 9.44 2.01 11.91
C VAL A 89 10.78 2.39 11.28
N LEU A 90 11.64 1.41 11.02
CA LEU A 90 12.93 1.65 10.34
C LEU A 90 12.73 2.22 8.93
N GLY A 91 11.75 1.72 8.19
CA GLY A 91 11.43 2.21 6.85
C GLY A 91 10.96 3.66 6.85
N VAL A 92 10.09 4.06 7.78
CA VAL A 92 9.62 5.45 7.92
C VAL A 92 10.76 6.37 8.35
N LEU A 93 11.59 5.96 9.32
CA LEU A 93 12.73 6.77 9.75
C LEU A 93 13.73 6.98 8.62
N LEU A 94 14.01 5.94 7.81
CA LEU A 94 14.86 6.09 6.63
C LEU A 94 14.20 6.98 5.57
N ASN A 95 12.90 6.84 5.34
CA ASN A 95 12.14 7.67 4.41
C ASN A 95 12.27 9.15 4.75
N ASN A 96 12.23 9.52 6.03
CA ASN A 96 12.30 10.91 6.47
C ASN A 96 13.67 11.56 6.22
N ILE A 97 14.73 10.79 6.05
CA ILE A 97 16.09 11.28 5.78
C ILE A 97 16.30 11.48 4.28
N ILE A 98 15.55 10.79 3.45
CA ILE A 98 15.70 10.85 1.99
C ILE A 98 14.97 12.10 1.46
N PRO A 99 15.64 12.99 0.71
CA PRO A 99 14.97 14.14 0.11
C PRO A 99 13.89 13.75 -0.89
N THR A 100 12.96 14.66 -1.17
CA THR A 100 11.80 14.45 -2.04
C THR A 100 12.16 13.88 -3.42
N THR A 101 13.08 14.51 -4.16
CA THR A 101 13.45 14.07 -5.51
C THR A 101 14.02 12.65 -5.58
N PRO A 102 15.00 12.22 -4.75
CA PRO A 102 15.41 10.82 -4.68
C PRO A 102 14.28 9.88 -4.26
N MET A 103 13.38 10.29 -3.35
CA MET A 103 12.26 9.48 -2.91
C MET A 103 11.26 9.22 -4.04
N GLU A 104 10.96 10.23 -4.87
CA GLU A 104 10.14 10.07 -6.07
C GLU A 104 10.73 9.05 -7.04
N LYS A 105 12.05 9.09 -7.27
CA LYS A 105 12.74 8.12 -8.12
C LYS A 105 12.68 6.69 -7.55
N ILE A 106 12.91 6.54 -6.24
CA ILE A 106 12.78 5.25 -5.55
C ILE A 106 11.36 4.71 -5.71
N PHE A 107 10.36 5.57 -5.52
CA PHE A 107 8.97 5.18 -5.70
C PHE A 107 8.65 4.84 -7.17
N GLY A 108 9.16 5.61 -8.12
CA GLY A 108 9.03 5.35 -9.56
C GLY A 108 9.61 3.98 -9.95
N VAL A 109 10.82 3.64 -9.47
CA VAL A 109 11.43 2.31 -9.67
C VAL A 109 10.57 1.21 -9.04
N PHE A 110 10.00 1.45 -7.86
CA PHE A 110 9.08 0.50 -7.26
C PHE A 110 7.81 0.30 -8.11
N LEU A 111 7.26 1.37 -8.71
CA LEU A 111 6.13 1.24 -9.63
C LEU A 111 6.48 0.39 -10.85
N LEU A 112 7.69 0.51 -11.41
CA LEU A 112 8.16 -0.37 -12.51
C LEU A 112 8.21 -1.84 -12.05
N TYR A 113 8.69 -2.11 -10.84
CA TYR A 113 8.63 -3.47 -10.27
C TYR A 113 7.18 -4.00 -10.19
N VAL A 114 6.25 -3.18 -9.70
CA VAL A 114 4.82 -3.53 -9.61
C VAL A 114 4.22 -3.82 -10.98
N ILE A 115 4.56 -3.01 -11.99
CA ILE A 115 4.16 -3.22 -13.39
C ILE A 115 4.69 -4.58 -13.87
N GLY A 116 5.98 -4.85 -13.69
CA GLY A 116 6.62 -6.11 -14.09
C GLY A 116 5.94 -7.34 -13.49
N VAL A 117 5.65 -7.29 -12.17
CA VAL A 117 4.94 -8.38 -11.48
C VAL A 117 3.53 -8.59 -12.04
N ASN A 118 2.80 -7.50 -12.34
CA ASN A 118 1.45 -7.60 -12.89
C ASN A 118 1.43 -8.04 -14.35
N CYS A 119 2.38 -7.59 -15.16
CA CYS A 119 2.57 -8.07 -16.55
C CYS A 119 2.87 -9.58 -16.56
N ARG A 120 3.80 -10.05 -15.70
CA ARG A 120 4.09 -11.48 -15.59
C ARG A 120 2.85 -12.30 -15.21
N LYS A 121 2.02 -11.81 -14.30
CA LYS A 121 0.75 -12.47 -13.92
C LYS A 121 -0.27 -12.50 -15.06
N LEU A 122 -0.23 -11.54 -16.00
CA LEU A 122 -1.07 -11.54 -17.19
C LEU A 122 -0.64 -12.59 -18.21
N VAL A 123 0.68 -12.76 -18.40
CA VAL A 123 1.25 -13.65 -19.43
C VAL A 123 1.28 -15.11 -18.93
N VAL A 124 1.75 -15.36 -17.70
CA VAL A 124 1.99 -16.73 -17.22
C VAL A 124 0.71 -17.41 -16.74
N GLY A 125 -0.31 -16.66 -16.32
CA GLY A 125 -1.64 -17.18 -16.01
C GLY A 125 -1.75 -18.15 -14.82
N LYS A 126 -0.66 -18.72 -14.32
CA LYS A 126 -0.66 -19.67 -13.21
C LYS A 126 -0.48 -18.95 -11.87
N PRO A 127 -1.34 -19.23 -10.86
CA PRO A 127 -1.08 -18.77 -9.50
C PRO A 127 0.22 -19.40 -9.00
N ILE A 128 1.14 -18.58 -8.54
CA ILE A 128 2.34 -19.07 -7.84
C ILE A 128 1.84 -19.79 -6.57
N GLY A 129 2.12 -21.09 -6.44
CA GLY A 129 1.81 -21.85 -5.21
C GLY A 129 0.54 -22.70 -5.22
N ALA A 130 -0.08 -22.99 -6.37
CA ALA A 130 -1.26 -23.88 -6.43
C ALA A 130 -1.01 -25.29 -5.83
N ASP A 131 0.23 -25.80 -5.92
CA ASP A 131 0.64 -27.12 -5.44
C ASP A 131 1.67 -27.07 -4.30
N ALA A 132 1.86 -25.93 -3.65
CA ALA A 132 2.92 -25.77 -2.69
C ALA A 132 2.49 -26.16 -1.27
N VAL A 133 3.18 -27.11 -0.68
CA VAL A 133 3.07 -27.40 0.77
C VAL A 133 3.51 -26.15 1.54
N ALA A 134 2.57 -25.57 2.30
CA ALA A 134 2.83 -24.40 3.11
C ALA A 134 3.99 -24.66 4.10
N ARG A 135 5.05 -23.87 4.01
CA ARG A 135 6.20 -23.95 4.92
C ARG A 135 6.09 -22.88 5.99
N ASN A 136 5.35 -23.17 7.04
CA ASN A 136 5.14 -22.28 8.18
C ASN A 136 6.37 -22.31 9.12
N SER A 137 7.51 -21.75 8.67
CA SER A 137 8.68 -21.57 9.52
C SER A 137 8.71 -20.15 10.11
N PRO A 138 8.95 -19.99 11.43
CA PRO A 138 9.08 -18.67 12.06
C PRO A 138 10.14 -17.79 11.39
N SER A 139 11.27 -18.34 10.98
CA SER A 139 12.35 -17.60 10.29
C SER A 139 11.91 -17.02 8.94
N ARG A 140 11.09 -17.75 8.19
CA ARG A 140 10.54 -17.28 6.91
C ARG A 140 9.51 -16.19 7.13
N GLY A 141 8.64 -16.36 8.14
CA GLY A 141 7.72 -15.31 8.57
C GLY A 141 8.45 -14.03 8.97
N ALA A 142 9.54 -14.19 9.71
CA ALA A 142 10.42 -13.09 10.10
C ALA A 142 10.94 -12.30 8.90
N VAL A 143 11.48 -12.99 7.89
CA VAL A 143 11.95 -12.34 6.64
C VAL A 143 10.84 -11.63 5.93
N VAL A 144 9.65 -12.26 5.79
CA VAL A 144 8.49 -11.62 5.15
C VAL A 144 8.05 -10.37 5.91
N GLY A 145 7.95 -10.46 7.25
CA GLY A 145 7.55 -9.32 8.08
C GLY A 145 8.53 -8.16 7.97
N ALA A 146 9.82 -8.43 8.20
CA ALA A 146 10.86 -7.40 8.18
C ALA A 146 10.96 -6.68 6.83
N THR A 147 11.04 -7.45 5.73
CA THR A 147 11.18 -6.86 4.38
C THR A 147 9.92 -6.15 3.92
N ALA A 148 8.74 -6.73 4.17
CA ALA A 148 7.47 -6.10 3.80
C ALA A 148 7.17 -4.87 4.65
N GLY A 149 7.45 -4.92 5.96
CA GLY A 149 7.31 -3.77 6.85
C GLY A 149 8.26 -2.64 6.47
N PHE A 150 9.54 -2.95 6.24
CA PHE A 150 10.53 -1.95 5.82
C PHE A 150 10.13 -1.27 4.50
N GLY A 151 9.77 -2.07 3.48
CA GLY A 151 9.31 -1.51 2.20
C GLY A 151 8.00 -0.73 2.34
N ALA A 152 7.10 -1.15 3.22
CA ALA A 152 5.86 -0.43 3.53
C ALA A 152 6.14 0.96 4.12
N GLY A 153 7.06 1.03 5.09
CA GLY A 153 7.47 2.27 5.74
C GLY A 153 8.23 3.20 4.79
N LEU A 154 9.17 2.66 4.04
CA LEU A 154 9.98 3.42 3.08
C LEU A 154 9.12 4.05 1.96
N LEU A 155 8.13 3.30 1.48
CA LEU A 155 7.32 3.72 0.33
C LEU A 155 5.96 4.33 0.71
N GLY A 156 5.53 4.26 1.96
CA GLY A 156 4.26 4.82 2.38
C GLY A 156 3.00 4.05 1.93
N ILE A 157 3.13 2.78 1.50
CA ILE A 157 2.07 2.02 0.81
C ILE A 157 1.32 0.99 1.67
N GLY A 158 1.64 0.90 2.95
CA GLY A 158 1.04 -0.09 3.86
C GLY A 158 1.52 -1.54 3.68
N GLY A 159 2.27 -1.86 2.62
CA GLY A 159 2.99 -3.13 2.47
C GLY A 159 2.29 -4.26 1.71
N GLY A 160 1.02 -4.15 1.37
CA GLY A 160 0.25 -5.24 0.72
C GLY A 160 0.86 -5.77 -0.56
N LEU A 161 1.38 -4.88 -1.41
CA LEU A 161 2.03 -5.23 -2.67
C LEU A 161 3.33 -6.04 -2.50
N ILE A 162 4.02 -5.85 -1.39
CA ILE A 162 5.27 -6.55 -1.08
C ILE A 162 4.95 -7.85 -0.34
N THR A 163 4.04 -7.81 0.63
CA THR A 163 3.72 -8.95 1.50
C THR A 163 3.14 -10.12 0.71
N VAL A 164 2.20 -9.88 -0.21
CA VAL A 164 1.52 -10.96 -0.94
C VAL A 164 2.51 -11.79 -1.78
N PRO A 165 3.28 -11.21 -2.72
CA PRO A 165 4.22 -12.00 -3.51
C PRO A 165 5.32 -12.63 -2.65
N LEU A 166 5.80 -11.93 -1.62
CA LEU A 166 6.85 -12.45 -0.75
C LEU A 166 6.36 -13.64 0.08
N SER A 167 5.15 -13.58 0.62
CA SER A 167 4.52 -14.70 1.35
C SER A 167 4.33 -15.94 0.46
N GLN A 168 3.96 -15.73 -0.81
CA GLN A 168 3.84 -16.82 -1.78
C GLN A 168 5.19 -17.45 -2.13
N GLN A 169 6.25 -16.64 -2.28
CA GLN A 169 7.58 -17.13 -2.66
C GLN A 169 8.32 -17.76 -1.49
N VAL A 170 8.37 -17.08 -0.33
CA VAL A 170 9.18 -17.49 0.83
C VAL A 170 8.47 -18.55 1.67
N CYS A 171 7.18 -18.32 1.99
CA CYS A 171 6.38 -19.22 2.82
C CYS A 171 5.57 -20.24 2.02
N ARG A 172 5.57 -20.13 0.68
CA ARG A 172 4.76 -20.97 -0.23
C ARG A 172 3.27 -20.99 0.14
N LEU A 173 2.75 -19.85 0.55
CA LEU A 173 1.33 -19.73 0.87
C LEU A 173 0.48 -19.69 -0.39
N THR A 174 -0.73 -20.24 -0.31
CA THR A 174 -1.74 -20.01 -1.35
C THR A 174 -2.08 -18.53 -1.41
N LEU A 175 -2.60 -18.07 -2.54
CA LEU A 175 -2.96 -16.66 -2.73
C LEU A 175 -3.91 -16.14 -1.64
N GLN A 176 -4.89 -16.95 -1.23
CA GLN A 176 -5.86 -16.58 -0.20
C GLN A 176 -5.18 -16.38 1.17
N HIS A 177 -4.32 -17.31 1.60
CA HIS A 177 -3.55 -17.16 2.84
C HIS A 177 -2.57 -16.00 2.78
N ALA A 178 -1.92 -15.77 1.63
CA ALA A 178 -1.00 -14.66 1.44
C ALA A 178 -1.72 -13.29 1.55
N ILE A 179 -2.92 -13.16 0.98
CA ILE A 179 -3.76 -11.97 1.12
C ILE A 179 -4.20 -11.79 2.58
N ALA A 180 -4.59 -12.86 3.27
CA ALA A 180 -4.99 -12.81 4.66
C ALA A 180 -3.84 -12.37 5.59
N VAL A 181 -2.63 -12.93 5.41
CA VAL A 181 -1.41 -12.51 6.13
C VAL A 181 -1.09 -11.04 5.84
N SER A 182 -1.19 -10.63 4.57
CA SER A 182 -0.96 -9.26 4.15
C SER A 182 -1.94 -8.28 4.81
N ALA A 183 -3.23 -8.55 4.78
CA ALA A 183 -4.24 -7.70 5.40
C ALA A 183 -4.01 -7.57 6.92
N CYS A 184 -3.67 -8.67 7.59
CA CYS A 184 -3.37 -8.68 9.01
C CYS A 184 -2.08 -7.89 9.31
N LEU A 185 -1.00 -8.10 8.56
CA LEU A 185 0.24 -7.33 8.73
C LEU A 185 -0.01 -5.84 8.50
N MET A 186 -0.69 -5.48 7.40
CA MET A 186 -1.00 -4.10 7.04
C MET A 186 -1.81 -3.38 8.13
N SER A 187 -2.75 -4.06 8.80
CA SER A 187 -3.56 -3.43 9.86
C SER A 187 -2.70 -2.96 11.03
N PHE A 188 -1.65 -3.71 11.40
CA PHE A 188 -0.72 -3.31 12.45
C PHE A 188 0.32 -2.30 11.94
N THR A 189 0.93 -2.60 10.79
CA THR A 189 2.00 -1.75 10.25
C THR A 189 1.48 -0.38 9.83
N SER A 190 0.28 -0.26 9.24
CA SER A 190 -0.25 1.03 8.83
C SER A 190 -0.59 1.93 10.02
N VAL A 191 -1.13 1.38 11.12
CA VAL A 191 -1.40 2.18 12.34
C VAL A 191 -0.11 2.75 12.91
N ILE A 192 0.92 1.90 13.07
CA ILE A 192 2.20 2.32 13.63
C ILE A 192 2.95 3.22 12.64
N GLY A 193 2.95 2.85 11.36
CA GLY A 193 3.58 3.63 10.30
C GLY A 193 2.99 5.02 10.14
N ALA A 194 1.66 5.15 10.15
CA ALA A 194 0.96 6.42 10.13
C ALA A 194 1.31 7.27 11.36
N ALA A 195 1.22 6.68 12.56
CA ALA A 195 1.55 7.40 13.79
C ALA A 195 3.00 7.91 13.80
N VAL A 196 3.98 7.08 13.40
CA VAL A 196 5.39 7.49 13.30
C VAL A 196 5.57 8.54 12.21
N LYS A 197 4.98 8.36 11.02
CA LYS A 197 5.10 9.29 9.89
C LYS A 197 4.50 10.65 10.23
N ASP A 198 3.29 10.69 10.77
CA ASP A 198 2.62 11.94 11.14
C ASP A 198 3.36 12.68 12.25
N SER A 199 3.89 11.95 13.25
CA SER A 199 4.66 12.56 14.34
C SER A 199 6.01 13.13 13.91
N THR A 200 6.59 12.61 12.83
CA THR A 200 7.92 13.00 12.32
C THR A 200 7.86 13.85 11.06
N LEU A 201 6.67 14.08 10.49
CA LEU A 201 6.49 14.79 9.23
C LEU A 201 7.00 16.22 9.30
N HIS A 202 6.87 16.88 10.46
CA HIS A 202 7.36 18.24 10.71
C HIS A 202 8.90 18.40 10.60
N LEU A 203 9.64 17.29 10.59
CA LEU A 203 11.09 17.28 10.40
C LEU A 203 11.49 17.41 8.92
N ILE A 204 10.53 17.30 8.00
CA ILE A 204 10.73 17.34 6.56
C ILE A 204 10.23 18.69 6.06
N ALA A 205 11.07 19.40 5.31
CA ALA A 205 10.68 20.65 4.64
C ALA A 205 10.03 20.32 3.28
N ASP A 206 8.95 21.02 2.96
CA ASP A 206 8.33 21.01 1.64
C ASP A 206 9.31 21.54 0.59
N GLN A 207 9.50 20.83 -0.50
CA GLN A 207 10.46 21.21 -1.53
C GLN A 207 10.04 22.50 -2.27
N ALA A 208 8.74 22.78 -2.36
CA ALA A 208 8.22 23.95 -3.07
C ALA A 208 8.24 25.23 -2.23
N THR A 209 7.90 25.11 -0.94
CA THR A 209 7.75 26.28 -0.04
C THR A 209 8.89 26.47 0.94
N GLY A 210 9.65 25.40 1.23
CA GLY A 210 10.67 25.37 2.28
C GLY A 210 10.12 25.28 3.70
N ASP A 211 8.78 25.31 3.86
CA ASP A 211 8.13 25.20 5.16
C ASP A 211 8.07 23.73 5.65
N PRO A 212 8.05 23.49 6.98
CA PRO A 212 7.90 22.14 7.50
C PRO A 212 6.53 21.55 7.11
N LEU A 213 6.53 20.31 6.64
CA LEU A 213 5.29 19.59 6.31
C LEU A 213 4.44 19.39 7.57
N ARG A 214 3.13 19.55 7.43
CA ARG A 214 2.21 19.45 8.56
C ARG A 214 1.40 18.15 8.50
N ALA A 215 1.40 17.42 9.60
CA ALA A 215 0.55 16.24 9.74
C ALA A 215 -0.94 16.57 9.56
N PHE A 216 -1.35 17.79 9.91
CA PHE A 216 -2.73 18.24 9.71
C PHE A 216 -3.16 18.20 8.24
N ASP A 217 -2.29 18.56 7.30
CA ASP A 217 -2.59 18.56 5.87
C ASP A 217 -2.74 17.13 5.35
N ALA A 218 -1.89 16.19 5.81
CA ALA A 218 -2.04 14.78 5.51
C ALA A 218 -3.35 14.19 6.06
N LEU A 219 -3.71 14.53 7.28
CA LEU A 219 -4.96 14.11 7.91
C LEU A 219 -6.18 14.70 7.22
N GLN A 220 -6.12 15.96 6.80
CA GLN A 220 -7.20 16.64 6.08
C GLN A 220 -7.48 15.96 4.73
N MET A 221 -6.44 15.63 3.94
CA MET A 221 -6.61 14.88 2.69
C MET A 221 -7.17 13.48 2.96
N SER A 222 -6.61 12.78 3.95
CA SER A 222 -7.06 11.44 4.32
C SER A 222 -8.52 11.41 4.73
N PHE A 223 -8.98 12.42 5.45
CA PHE A 223 -10.37 12.54 5.91
C PHE A 223 -11.37 12.48 4.75
N TRP A 224 -11.04 13.11 3.62
CA TRP A 224 -11.91 13.06 2.42
C TRP A 224 -11.74 11.77 1.62
N ILE A 225 -10.55 11.19 1.60
CA ILE A 225 -10.26 9.95 0.86
C ILE A 225 -10.86 8.72 1.56
N ILE A 226 -10.79 8.63 2.89
CA ILE A 226 -11.15 7.44 3.68
C ILE A 226 -12.57 6.94 3.42
N PRO A 227 -13.64 7.77 3.51
CA PRO A 227 -15.01 7.26 3.37
C PRO A 227 -15.24 6.58 2.02
N THR A 228 -14.77 7.21 0.96
CA THR A 228 -14.93 6.68 -0.41
C THR A 228 -14.00 5.52 -0.70
N ALA A 229 -12.79 5.49 -0.12
CA ALA A 229 -11.88 4.35 -0.21
C ALA A 229 -12.44 3.11 0.48
N MET A 230 -13.10 3.26 1.63
CA MET A 230 -13.77 2.14 2.31
C MET A 230 -14.91 1.57 1.47
N VAL A 231 -15.79 2.44 0.94
CA VAL A 231 -16.88 2.02 0.04
C VAL A 231 -16.32 1.36 -1.22
N GLY A 232 -15.33 1.99 -1.86
CA GLY A 232 -14.67 1.47 -3.05
C GLY A 232 -14.02 0.10 -2.80
N SER A 233 -13.31 -0.06 -1.69
CA SER A 233 -12.66 -1.32 -1.33
C SER A 233 -13.67 -2.45 -1.12
N TRP A 234 -14.79 -2.15 -0.45
CA TRP A 234 -15.87 -3.13 -0.25
C TRP A 234 -16.55 -3.51 -1.57
N MET A 235 -16.85 -2.54 -2.44
CA MET A 235 -17.39 -2.80 -3.78
C MET A 235 -16.39 -3.56 -4.65
N GLY A 236 -15.12 -3.14 -4.66
CA GLY A 236 -14.05 -3.78 -5.41
C GLY A 236 -13.90 -5.26 -5.04
N ALA A 237 -13.87 -5.57 -3.74
CA ALA A 237 -13.80 -6.95 -3.26
C ALA A 237 -15.00 -7.81 -3.71
N ARG A 238 -16.20 -7.24 -3.88
CA ARG A 238 -17.37 -7.95 -4.42
C ARG A 238 -17.30 -8.14 -5.93
N LEU A 239 -16.85 -7.11 -6.64
CA LEU A 239 -16.75 -7.11 -8.10
C LEU A 239 -15.65 -8.02 -8.65
N THR A 240 -14.74 -8.52 -7.81
CA THR A 240 -13.70 -9.48 -8.20
C THR A 240 -14.26 -10.75 -8.84
N HIS A 241 -15.49 -11.13 -8.49
CA HIS A 241 -16.15 -12.31 -9.02
C HIS A 241 -16.93 -12.06 -10.33
N VAL A 242 -17.18 -10.81 -10.70
CA VAL A 242 -18.01 -10.42 -11.85
C VAL A 242 -17.18 -9.82 -12.98
N LEU A 243 -16.15 -9.06 -12.66
CA LEU A 243 -15.35 -8.34 -13.64
C LEU A 243 -14.19 -9.19 -14.16
N PRO A 244 -13.84 -9.03 -15.46
CA PRO A 244 -12.67 -9.71 -16.03
C PRO A 244 -11.39 -9.16 -15.39
N VAL A 245 -10.79 -9.94 -14.49
CA VAL A 245 -9.55 -9.59 -13.76
C VAL A 245 -8.43 -9.09 -14.68
N ARG A 246 -8.42 -9.55 -15.94
CA ARG A 246 -7.44 -9.09 -16.95
C ARG A 246 -7.60 -7.61 -17.28
N ALA A 247 -8.82 -7.14 -17.51
CA ALA A 247 -9.07 -5.73 -17.86
C ALA A 247 -8.70 -4.79 -16.71
N ILE A 248 -9.05 -5.17 -15.47
CA ILE A 248 -8.70 -4.40 -14.27
C ILE A 248 -7.19 -4.30 -14.11
N ARG A 249 -6.48 -5.40 -14.33
CA ARG A 249 -5.02 -5.44 -14.21
C ARG A 249 -4.34 -4.61 -15.29
N ILE A 250 -4.89 -4.59 -16.51
CA ILE A 250 -4.39 -3.72 -17.61
C ILE A 250 -4.59 -2.25 -17.24
N LEU A 251 -5.78 -1.88 -16.77
CA LEU A 251 -6.06 -0.51 -16.32
C LEU A 251 -5.09 -0.09 -15.19
N PHE A 252 -4.88 -0.97 -14.22
CA PHE A 252 -3.93 -0.73 -13.13
C PHE A 252 -2.50 -0.51 -13.64
N ILE A 253 -2.03 -1.33 -14.59
CA ILE A 253 -0.71 -1.19 -15.23
C ILE A 253 -0.59 0.15 -15.94
N ILE A 254 -1.62 0.57 -16.68
CA ILE A 254 -1.61 1.86 -17.42
C ILE A 254 -1.47 3.02 -16.43
N VAL A 255 -2.27 3.03 -15.36
CA VAL A 255 -2.19 4.08 -14.33
C VAL A 255 -0.82 4.10 -13.65
N MET A 256 -0.26 2.92 -13.34
CA MET A 256 1.07 2.81 -12.76
C MET A 256 2.18 3.27 -13.73
N MET A 257 2.04 3.03 -15.04
CA MET A 257 3.00 3.51 -16.05
C MET A 257 3.03 5.04 -16.13
N ILE A 258 1.87 5.69 -16.09
CA ILE A 258 1.78 7.15 -16.07
C ILE A 258 2.45 7.69 -14.80
N GLY A 259 2.15 7.07 -13.65
CA GLY A 259 2.76 7.44 -12.37
C GLY A 259 4.28 7.27 -12.36
N ALA A 260 4.77 6.12 -12.82
CA ALA A 260 6.21 5.85 -12.91
C ALA A 260 6.93 6.82 -13.85
N GLY A 261 6.34 7.11 -15.01
CA GLY A 261 6.90 8.04 -16.00
C GLY A 261 7.12 9.44 -15.40
N LYS A 262 6.09 9.99 -14.76
CA LYS A 262 6.18 11.33 -14.14
C LYS A 262 7.11 11.40 -12.91
N MET A 263 7.24 10.30 -12.13
CA MET A 263 8.14 10.26 -10.97
C MET A 263 9.60 10.05 -11.36
N LEU A 264 9.86 9.39 -12.49
CA LEU A 264 11.22 9.16 -12.97
C LEU A 264 11.73 10.31 -13.85
N TRP A 265 10.82 10.99 -14.54
CA TRP A 265 11.07 12.14 -15.42
C TRP A 265 10.14 13.29 -15.02
N PRO A 266 10.52 14.09 -14.01
CA PRO A 266 9.73 15.24 -13.56
C PRO A 266 9.66 16.36 -14.59
#